data_32c53792e267f42db38fe149b125ac2c
#
_entry.id   32c53792e267f42db38fe149b125ac2c
#
_cell.length_a   1.000
_cell.length_b   1.000
_cell.length_c   1.000
_cell.angle_alpha   90.00
_cell.angle_beta   90.00
_cell.angle_gamma   90.00
#
_symmetry.space_group_name_H-M   'P 1'
#
loop_
_entity.id
_entity.type
_entity.pdbx_description
1 polymer ?
#
loop_
_entity_poly.entity_id
_entity_poly.type
_entity_poly.pdbx_seq_one_letter_code
_entity_poly.pdbx_strand_id
1 'polypeptide(L)'
;MKIIILKFGGTSVGSLNRIKKVCKIIISYIKKNYKVVVVSSAMSGVTNDLIKKSNQISNNFPNSEKDVLLSVGEQISCALIAGKLNEMGYTSRSWMAWQIPILTDGAHSASRIIKIKRTKIINYIKGGGIPVITGFQGININNRITTLERGGTDASAIMCAKFFNANKCIIYTDVDGVFTTDPNLLNSAKKIKEISYDEMLEMASLG
;
A
#
# COMPACT_ATOMS: atom_id res chain seq x y z
N MET A 1 21.53 5.92 -3.50
CA MET A 1 20.70 4.71 -3.78
C MET A 1 19.40 5.18 -4.42
N LYS A 2 19.07 4.70 -5.62
CA LYS A 2 17.91 5.19 -6.38
C LYS A 2 16.67 4.35 -6.03
N ILE A 3 15.90 4.82 -5.04
CA ILE A 3 14.70 4.10 -4.54
C ILE A 3 13.47 4.51 -5.36
N ILE A 4 12.63 3.53 -5.68
CA ILE A 4 11.31 3.74 -6.26
C ILE A 4 10.25 2.98 -5.45
N ILE A 5 9.14 3.64 -5.17
CA ILE A 5 7.95 3.00 -4.59
C ILE A 5 7.02 2.62 -5.73
N LEU A 6 6.58 1.38 -5.76
CA LEU A 6 5.54 0.89 -6.67
C LEU A 6 4.33 0.47 -5.85
N LYS A 7 3.22 1.19 -6.00
CA LYS A 7 1.94 0.82 -5.37
C LYS A 7 1.08 0.06 -6.35
N PHE A 8 0.50 -1.03 -5.91
CA PHE A 8 -0.45 -1.81 -6.69
C PHE A 8 -1.81 -1.85 -5.99
N GLY A 9 -2.83 -1.34 -6.67
CA GLY A 9 -4.22 -1.34 -6.20
C GLY A 9 -4.86 -2.72 -6.24
N GLY A 10 -6.02 -2.87 -5.62
CA GLY A 10 -6.73 -4.15 -5.51
C GLY A 10 -7.04 -4.80 -6.86
N THR A 11 -7.39 -4.00 -7.87
CA THR A 11 -7.60 -4.48 -9.25
C THR A 11 -6.31 -5.00 -9.86
N SER A 12 -5.16 -4.37 -9.60
CA SER A 12 -3.84 -4.79 -10.10
C SER A 12 -3.39 -6.13 -9.50
N VAL A 13 -3.82 -6.48 -8.30
CA VAL A 13 -3.49 -7.73 -7.59
C VAL A 13 -4.70 -8.68 -7.47
N GLY A 14 -5.81 -8.40 -8.15
CA GLY A 14 -7.10 -9.07 -8.00
C GLY A 14 -7.16 -10.54 -8.43
N SER A 15 -6.09 -11.11 -8.98
CA SER A 15 -5.99 -12.53 -9.29
C SER A 15 -4.54 -13.00 -9.30
N LEU A 16 -4.31 -14.34 -9.20
CA LEU A 16 -2.97 -14.92 -9.26
C LEU A 16 -2.24 -14.58 -10.56
N ASN A 17 -2.97 -14.51 -11.69
CA ASN A 17 -2.38 -14.11 -12.97
C ASN A 17 -1.97 -12.63 -12.98
N ARG A 18 -2.72 -11.76 -12.34
CA ARG A 18 -2.36 -10.34 -12.18
C ARG A 18 -1.14 -10.19 -11.26
N ILE A 19 -1.04 -10.95 -10.17
CA ILE A 19 0.15 -10.99 -9.31
C ILE A 19 1.41 -11.38 -10.11
N LYS A 20 1.32 -12.38 -11.00
CA LYS A 20 2.43 -12.74 -11.91
C LYS A 20 2.85 -11.56 -12.82
N LYS A 21 1.87 -10.78 -13.33
CA LYS A 21 2.15 -9.56 -14.13
C LYS A 21 2.82 -8.48 -13.28
N VAL A 22 2.34 -8.25 -12.05
CA VAL A 22 2.93 -7.32 -11.08
C VAL A 22 4.40 -7.66 -10.83
N CYS A 23 4.74 -8.94 -10.62
CA CYS A 23 6.14 -9.35 -10.43
C CYS A 23 7.01 -9.02 -11.66
N LYS A 24 6.51 -9.20 -12.89
CA LYS A 24 7.23 -8.80 -14.11
C LYS A 24 7.48 -7.29 -14.17
N ILE A 25 6.50 -6.48 -13.76
CA ILE A 25 6.65 -5.01 -13.66
C ILE A 25 7.74 -4.66 -12.65
N ILE A 26 7.71 -5.23 -11.44
CA ILE A 26 8.72 -5.01 -10.39
C ILE A 26 10.12 -5.31 -10.95
N ILE A 27 10.30 -6.46 -11.59
CA ILE A 27 11.57 -6.89 -12.18
C ILE A 27 12.05 -5.91 -13.25
N SER A 28 11.14 -5.32 -14.06
CA SER A 28 11.51 -4.35 -15.07
C SER A 28 12.17 -3.09 -14.50
N TYR A 29 11.76 -2.65 -13.30
CA TYR A 29 12.40 -1.53 -12.61
C TYR A 29 13.73 -1.91 -11.98
N ILE A 30 13.86 -3.14 -11.46
CA ILE A 30 15.15 -3.66 -10.96
C ILE A 30 16.19 -3.69 -12.07
N LYS A 31 15.80 -4.16 -13.27
CA LYS A 31 16.67 -4.15 -14.46
C LYS A 31 17.08 -2.73 -14.91
N LYS A 32 16.32 -1.70 -14.53
CA LYS A 32 16.65 -0.28 -14.73
C LYS A 32 17.46 0.31 -13.56
N ASN A 33 18.09 -0.54 -12.73
CA ASN A 33 18.91 -0.17 -11.58
C ASN A 33 18.19 0.60 -10.46
N TYR A 34 16.87 0.44 -10.33
CA TYR A 34 16.14 0.94 -9.17
C TYR A 34 16.18 -0.07 -8.02
N LYS A 35 16.23 0.45 -6.81
CA LYS A 35 15.90 -0.29 -5.60
C LYS A 35 14.39 -0.16 -5.39
N VAL A 36 13.69 -1.25 -5.56
CA VAL A 36 12.22 -1.26 -5.56
C VAL A 36 11.67 -1.55 -4.17
N VAL A 37 10.71 -0.75 -3.75
CA VAL A 37 9.82 -1.02 -2.61
C VAL A 37 8.41 -1.15 -3.16
N VAL A 38 7.72 -2.21 -2.78
CA VAL A 38 6.34 -2.46 -3.20
C VAL A 38 5.40 -2.14 -2.06
N VAL A 39 4.28 -1.46 -2.37
CA VAL A 39 3.14 -1.29 -1.44
C VAL A 39 1.91 -1.91 -2.10
N SER A 40 1.28 -2.87 -1.44
CA SER A 40 0.15 -3.62 -2.01
C SER A 40 -1.14 -3.38 -1.25
N SER A 41 -2.24 -3.26 -1.99
CA SER A 41 -3.61 -3.36 -1.47
C SER A 41 -4.01 -4.83 -1.28
N ALA A 42 -5.09 -5.06 -0.57
CA ALA A 42 -5.82 -6.32 -0.61
C ALA A 42 -6.26 -6.66 -2.04
N MET A 43 -6.43 -7.93 -2.35
CA MET A 43 -7.00 -8.37 -3.63
C MET A 43 -8.44 -7.85 -3.77
N SER A 44 -8.84 -7.53 -5.00
CA SER A 44 -10.19 -7.01 -5.28
C SER A 44 -11.28 -7.89 -4.66
N GLY A 45 -12.23 -7.27 -3.95
CA GLY A 45 -13.34 -7.93 -3.26
C GLY A 45 -13.03 -8.38 -1.82
N VAL A 46 -11.78 -8.68 -1.48
CA VAL A 46 -11.40 -9.25 -0.16
C VAL A 46 -11.82 -8.35 1.00
N THR A 47 -11.51 -7.06 0.93
CA THR A 47 -11.90 -6.11 1.99
C THR A 47 -13.41 -6.06 2.20
N ASN A 48 -14.18 -6.05 1.11
CA ASN A 48 -15.66 -6.05 1.18
C ASN A 48 -16.20 -7.34 1.81
N ASP A 49 -15.60 -8.49 1.51
CA ASP A 49 -15.99 -9.76 2.10
C ASP A 49 -15.68 -9.82 3.60
N LEU A 50 -14.56 -9.24 4.03
CA LEU A 50 -14.20 -9.12 5.44
C LEU A 50 -15.16 -8.17 6.18
N ILE A 51 -15.56 -7.05 5.57
CA ILE A 51 -16.57 -6.14 6.12
C ILE A 51 -17.91 -6.86 6.26
N LYS A 52 -18.34 -7.62 5.25
CA LYS A 52 -19.59 -8.41 5.34
C LYS A 52 -19.55 -9.39 6.52
N LYS A 53 -18.43 -10.09 6.72
CA LYS A 53 -18.26 -11.02 7.85
C LYS A 53 -18.38 -10.31 9.20
N SER A 54 -17.75 -9.15 9.40
CA SER A 54 -17.88 -8.40 10.64
C SER A 54 -19.32 -7.98 10.90
N ASN A 55 -20.04 -7.51 9.87
CA ASN A 55 -21.42 -7.08 9.99
C ASN A 55 -22.40 -8.24 10.26
N GLN A 56 -22.10 -9.46 9.76
CA GLN A 56 -22.88 -10.67 10.05
C GLN A 56 -22.72 -11.14 11.49
N ILE A 57 -21.57 -10.87 12.12
CA ILE A 57 -21.33 -11.20 13.54
C ILE A 57 -22.01 -10.20 14.46
N SER A 58 -21.91 -8.88 14.15
CA SER A 58 -22.53 -7.83 14.96
C SER A 58 -22.68 -6.53 14.18
N ASN A 59 -23.83 -5.87 14.33
CA ASN A 59 -24.03 -4.51 13.82
C ASN A 59 -23.14 -3.47 14.52
N ASN A 60 -22.68 -3.78 15.73
CA ASN A 60 -21.79 -2.94 16.55
C ASN A 60 -20.40 -3.58 16.69
N PHE A 61 -19.87 -4.17 15.62
CA PHE A 61 -18.56 -4.78 15.61
C PHE A 61 -17.49 -3.72 15.96
N PRO A 62 -16.65 -3.94 17.01
CA PRO A 62 -15.69 -2.93 17.45
C PRO A 62 -14.70 -2.55 16.35
N ASN A 63 -14.48 -1.25 16.12
CA ASN A 63 -13.56 -0.79 15.08
C ASN A 63 -12.13 -1.31 15.28
N SER A 64 -11.67 -1.47 16.52
CA SER A 64 -10.36 -2.04 16.81
C SER A 64 -10.20 -3.49 16.34
N GLU A 65 -11.25 -4.29 16.40
CA GLU A 65 -11.25 -5.67 15.90
C GLU A 65 -11.49 -5.72 14.39
N LYS A 66 -12.27 -4.77 13.88
CA LYS A 66 -12.46 -4.58 12.44
C LYS A 66 -11.15 -4.24 11.73
N ASP A 67 -10.32 -3.38 12.31
CA ASP A 67 -9.00 -3.05 11.78
C ASP A 67 -8.09 -4.29 11.71
N VAL A 68 -8.09 -5.13 12.75
CA VAL A 68 -7.36 -6.41 12.74
C VAL A 68 -7.86 -7.30 11.60
N LEU A 69 -9.18 -7.46 11.48
CA LEU A 69 -9.80 -8.29 10.46
C LEU A 69 -9.46 -7.79 9.04
N LEU A 70 -9.62 -6.49 8.78
CA LEU A 70 -9.38 -5.92 7.46
C LEU A 70 -7.90 -5.99 7.04
N SER A 71 -6.98 -5.84 8.00
CA SER A 71 -5.53 -5.88 7.74
C SER A 71 -5.02 -7.17 7.11
N VAL A 72 -5.79 -8.27 7.22
CA VAL A 72 -5.43 -9.58 6.64
C VAL A 72 -5.40 -9.55 5.11
N GLY A 73 -6.23 -8.73 4.50
CA GLY A 73 -6.33 -8.66 3.03
C GLY A 73 -5.01 -8.31 2.35
N GLU A 74 -4.31 -7.30 2.87
CA GLU A 74 -3.00 -6.88 2.35
C GLU A 74 -1.90 -7.89 2.66
N GLN A 75 -2.00 -8.62 3.78
CA GLN A 75 -1.04 -9.66 4.14
C GLN A 75 -1.03 -10.78 3.10
N ILE A 76 -2.22 -11.20 2.62
CA ILE A 76 -2.37 -12.21 1.58
C ILE A 76 -1.67 -11.76 0.29
N SER A 77 -1.99 -10.59 -0.23
CA SER A 77 -1.42 -10.08 -1.48
C SER A 77 0.10 -9.90 -1.38
N CYS A 78 0.59 -9.34 -0.28
CA CYS A 78 2.02 -9.15 -0.04
C CYS A 78 2.79 -10.47 0.01
N ALA A 79 2.25 -11.48 0.69
CA ALA A 79 2.87 -12.80 0.77
C ALA A 79 2.95 -13.48 -0.60
N LEU A 80 1.86 -13.40 -1.40
CA LEU A 80 1.82 -13.95 -2.75
C LEU A 80 2.82 -13.26 -3.70
N ILE A 81 2.94 -11.94 -3.65
CA ILE A 81 3.92 -11.19 -4.45
C ILE A 81 5.34 -11.56 -4.03
N ALA A 82 5.65 -11.53 -2.72
CA ALA A 82 6.98 -11.85 -2.22
C ALA A 82 7.38 -13.30 -2.55
N GLY A 83 6.46 -14.26 -2.35
CA GLY A 83 6.67 -15.66 -2.69
C GLY A 83 6.95 -15.87 -4.18
N LYS A 84 6.19 -15.19 -5.05
CA LYS A 84 6.41 -15.29 -6.52
C LYS A 84 7.73 -14.64 -6.95
N LEU A 85 8.14 -13.53 -6.34
CA LEU A 85 9.45 -12.92 -6.63
C LEU A 85 10.60 -13.85 -6.21
N ASN A 86 10.49 -14.51 -5.06
CA ASN A 86 11.49 -15.50 -4.62
C ASN A 86 11.58 -16.69 -5.59
N GLU A 87 10.46 -17.21 -6.04
CA GLU A 87 10.44 -18.29 -7.04
C GLU A 87 11.08 -17.86 -8.37
N MET A 88 11.01 -16.56 -8.71
CA MET A 88 11.66 -16.00 -9.88
C MET A 88 13.15 -15.63 -9.66
N GLY A 89 13.75 -16.00 -8.53
CA GLY A 89 15.16 -15.79 -8.20
C GLY A 89 15.50 -14.42 -7.59
N TYR A 90 14.49 -13.66 -7.16
CA TYR A 90 14.69 -12.34 -6.53
C TYR A 90 14.43 -12.41 -5.02
N THR A 91 15.41 -12.08 -4.20
CA THR A 91 15.24 -12.03 -2.74
C THR A 91 14.15 -11.03 -2.36
N SER A 92 13.02 -11.52 -1.86
CA SER A 92 11.87 -10.68 -1.50
C SER A 92 11.26 -11.12 -0.18
N ARG A 93 10.64 -10.18 0.53
CA ARG A 93 9.95 -10.46 1.79
C ARG A 93 8.75 -9.54 1.96
N SER A 94 7.63 -10.11 2.44
CA SER A 94 6.49 -9.35 2.92
C SER A 94 6.79 -8.70 4.27
N TRP A 95 6.35 -7.45 4.44
CA TRP A 95 6.52 -6.65 5.64
C TRP A 95 5.19 -6.10 6.12
N MET A 96 4.81 -6.50 7.31
CA MET A 96 3.59 -6.02 7.96
C MET A 96 3.87 -4.71 8.70
N ALA A 97 2.84 -3.89 8.91
CA ALA A 97 2.95 -2.58 9.52
C ALA A 97 3.67 -2.58 10.88
N TRP A 98 3.47 -3.62 11.70
CA TRP A 98 4.13 -3.75 13.02
C TRP A 98 5.60 -4.16 12.92
N GLN A 99 6.03 -4.81 11.83
CA GLN A 99 7.44 -5.23 11.64
C GLN A 99 8.36 -4.05 11.32
N ILE A 100 7.82 -3.01 10.69
CA ILE A 100 8.51 -1.77 10.30
C ILE A 100 7.89 -0.55 10.95
N PRO A 101 7.44 -0.59 12.18
CA PRO A 101 6.44 0.25 12.80
C PRO A 101 5.99 1.45 11.95
N ILE A 102 4.86 1.26 11.25
CA ILE A 102 4.10 2.34 10.60
C ILE A 102 3.19 2.92 11.68
N LEU A 103 3.64 3.99 12.32
CA LEU A 103 2.93 4.59 13.46
C LEU A 103 1.80 5.49 12.97
N THR A 104 0.64 5.35 13.60
CA THR A 104 -0.56 6.15 13.33
C THR A 104 -1.03 6.93 14.55
N ASP A 105 -1.95 7.87 14.35
CA ASP A 105 -2.61 8.65 15.41
C ASP A 105 -3.55 7.83 16.30
N GLY A 106 -3.88 6.60 15.88
CA GLY A 106 -4.68 5.66 16.67
C GLY A 106 -6.18 5.75 16.48
N ALA A 107 -6.69 6.60 15.60
CA ALA A 107 -8.10 6.62 15.23
C ALA A 107 -8.46 5.36 14.45
N HIS A 108 -9.11 4.38 15.08
CA HIS A 108 -9.50 3.14 14.43
C HIS A 108 -10.40 3.38 13.21
N SER A 109 -10.17 2.63 12.13
CA SER A 109 -10.87 2.71 10.82
C SER A 109 -10.67 4.02 10.04
N ALA A 110 -9.97 5.01 10.59
CA ALA A 110 -9.72 6.33 10.00
C ALA A 110 -8.36 6.91 10.42
N SER A 111 -7.37 6.06 10.65
CA SER A 111 -6.05 6.49 11.13
C SER A 111 -5.25 7.22 10.06
N ARG A 112 -4.37 8.11 10.51
CA ARG A 112 -3.36 8.78 9.69
C ARG A 112 -1.97 8.33 10.09
N ILE A 113 -1.09 8.13 9.09
CA ILE A 113 0.31 7.77 9.34
C ILE A 113 1.07 8.99 9.86
N ILE A 114 1.66 8.86 11.05
CA ILE A 114 2.49 9.90 11.67
C ILE A 114 3.97 9.68 11.32
N LYS A 115 4.43 8.42 11.36
CA LYS A 115 5.85 8.09 11.22
C LYS A 115 6.04 6.66 10.73
N ILE A 116 7.12 6.45 9.96
CA ILE A 116 7.57 5.09 9.56
C ILE A 116 9.02 4.90 10.03
N LYS A 117 9.30 3.83 10.77
CA LYS A 117 10.66 3.47 11.20
C LYS A 117 11.39 2.77 10.04
N ARG A 118 12.17 3.54 9.28
CA ARG A 118 12.76 3.11 8.00
C ARG A 118 13.97 2.18 8.09
N THR A 119 14.67 2.11 9.22
CA THR A 119 16.00 1.47 9.34
C THR A 119 16.01 0.03 8.83
N LYS A 120 15.05 -0.81 9.27
CA LYS A 120 14.97 -2.21 8.84
C LYS A 120 14.80 -2.35 7.32
N ILE A 121 13.92 -1.54 6.73
CA ILE A 121 13.66 -1.57 5.28
C ILE A 121 14.88 -1.09 4.49
N ILE A 122 15.50 0.01 4.92
CA ILE A 122 16.70 0.53 4.23
C ILE A 122 17.84 -0.49 4.26
N ASN A 123 18.07 -1.17 5.40
CA ASN A 123 19.08 -2.21 5.49
C ASN A 123 18.73 -3.42 4.59
N TYR A 124 17.47 -3.83 4.54
CA TYR A 124 17.03 -4.92 3.66
C TYR A 124 17.22 -4.58 2.18
N ILE A 125 16.90 -3.35 1.78
CA ILE A 125 17.12 -2.85 0.40
C ILE A 125 18.63 -2.79 0.08
N LYS A 126 19.47 -2.34 1.01
CA LYS A 126 20.93 -2.32 0.83
C LYS A 126 21.50 -3.72 0.58
N GLY A 127 20.95 -4.73 1.26
CA GLY A 127 21.28 -6.14 1.04
C GLY A 127 20.73 -6.75 -0.25
N GLY A 128 20.09 -5.94 -1.11
CA GLY A 128 19.52 -6.40 -2.40
C GLY A 128 18.10 -6.94 -2.32
N GLY A 129 17.49 -6.91 -1.15
CA GLY A 129 16.12 -7.41 -0.95
C GLY A 129 15.05 -6.46 -1.50
N ILE A 130 13.92 -7.03 -1.91
CA ILE A 130 12.72 -6.33 -2.38
C ILE A 130 11.66 -6.40 -1.29
N PRO A 131 11.44 -5.32 -0.50
CA PRO A 131 10.37 -5.30 0.48
C PRO A 131 9.01 -5.14 -0.19
N VAL A 132 8.05 -5.99 0.20
CA VAL A 132 6.63 -5.89 -0.16
C VAL A 132 5.86 -5.53 1.10
N ILE A 133 5.40 -4.29 1.19
CA ILE A 133 4.83 -3.69 2.39
C ILE A 133 3.30 -3.71 2.29
N THR A 134 2.64 -4.09 3.37
CA THR A 134 1.17 -3.96 3.47
C THR A 134 0.78 -2.49 3.50
N GLY A 135 -0.04 -2.07 2.55
CA GLY A 135 -0.70 -0.76 2.59
C GLY A 135 -1.89 -0.75 3.54
N PHE A 136 -2.61 0.36 3.61
CA PHE A 136 -3.87 0.54 4.32
C PHE A 136 -3.80 0.39 5.84
N GLN A 137 -2.69 -0.01 6.43
CA GLN A 137 -2.59 -0.33 7.85
C GLN A 137 -1.38 0.28 8.53
N GLY A 138 -1.52 0.50 9.84
CA GLY A 138 -0.47 0.92 10.74
C GLY A 138 -0.65 0.31 12.12
N ILE A 139 0.07 0.84 13.10
CA ILE A 139 -0.10 0.53 14.52
C ILE A 139 -0.17 1.83 15.31
N ASN A 140 -0.96 1.84 16.36
CA ASN A 140 -0.99 2.93 17.32
C ASN A 140 0.10 2.78 18.40
N ILE A 141 0.14 3.72 19.34
CA ILE A 141 1.12 3.73 20.44
C ILE A 141 1.03 2.48 21.34
N ASN A 142 -0.13 1.84 21.40
CA ASN A 142 -0.37 0.61 22.18
C ASN A 142 -0.10 -0.66 21.34
N ASN A 143 0.57 -0.54 20.17
CA ASN A 143 0.82 -1.64 19.25
C ASN A 143 -0.44 -2.34 18.70
N ARG A 144 -1.61 -1.69 18.80
CA ARG A 144 -2.84 -2.19 18.15
C ARG A 144 -2.81 -1.84 16.68
N ILE A 145 -3.24 -2.77 15.83
CA ILE A 145 -3.42 -2.53 14.40
C ILE A 145 -4.50 -1.47 14.21
N THR A 146 -4.25 -0.56 13.29
CA THR A 146 -5.19 0.47 12.84
C THR A 146 -5.28 0.43 11.32
N THR A 147 -6.44 0.76 10.76
CA THR A 147 -6.60 0.94 9.32
C THR A 147 -6.78 2.42 8.98
N LEU A 148 -6.30 2.77 7.79
CA LEU A 148 -6.45 4.11 7.25
C LEU A 148 -7.84 4.27 6.63
N GLU A 149 -8.20 5.49 6.24
CA GLU A 149 -9.43 5.76 5.48
C GLU A 149 -9.37 5.18 4.05
N ARG A 150 -10.46 5.37 3.29
CA ARG A 150 -10.51 5.02 1.86
C ARG A 150 -9.33 5.68 1.14
N GLY A 151 -8.73 4.99 0.18
CA GLY A 151 -7.47 5.47 -0.44
C GLY A 151 -6.20 5.21 0.39
N GLY A 152 -6.34 4.60 1.57
CA GLY A 152 -5.25 4.42 2.53
C GLY A 152 -4.01 3.69 2.01
N THR A 153 -4.14 2.85 0.96
CA THR A 153 -2.95 2.24 0.35
C THR A 153 -2.14 3.26 -0.46
N ASP A 154 -2.79 4.25 -1.09
CA ASP A 154 -2.10 5.34 -1.79
C ASP A 154 -1.39 6.23 -0.78
N ALA A 155 -2.07 6.61 0.31
CA ALA A 155 -1.47 7.32 1.44
C ALA A 155 -0.27 6.55 2.01
N SER A 156 -0.37 5.22 2.18
CA SER A 156 0.75 4.38 2.62
C SER A 156 1.95 4.46 1.67
N ALA A 157 1.73 4.42 0.36
CA ALA A 157 2.78 4.48 -0.65
C ALA A 157 3.47 5.86 -0.67
N ILE A 158 2.69 6.94 -0.57
CA ILE A 158 3.18 8.32 -0.52
C ILE A 158 4.02 8.53 0.74
N MET A 159 3.54 8.06 1.89
CA MET A 159 4.28 8.14 3.15
C MET A 159 5.55 7.29 3.13
N CYS A 160 5.52 6.09 2.54
CA CYS A 160 6.73 5.30 2.29
C CYS A 160 7.71 6.08 1.40
N ALA A 161 7.26 6.75 0.35
CA ALA A 161 8.11 7.55 -0.51
C ALA A 161 8.78 8.70 0.25
N LYS A 162 8.03 9.43 1.07
CA LYS A 162 8.53 10.51 1.93
C LYS A 162 9.55 10.00 2.94
N PHE A 163 9.22 8.98 3.73
CA PHE A 163 10.09 8.48 4.79
C PHE A 163 11.32 7.71 4.30
N PHE A 164 11.27 7.08 3.14
CA PHE A 164 12.41 6.36 2.56
C PHE A 164 13.25 7.25 1.64
N ASN A 165 12.91 8.53 1.46
CA ASN A 165 13.54 9.45 0.52
C ASN A 165 13.58 8.84 -0.90
N ALA A 166 12.45 8.36 -1.37
CA ALA A 166 12.35 7.75 -2.67
C ALA A 166 12.42 8.79 -3.79
N ASN A 167 13.07 8.44 -4.90
CA ASN A 167 13.15 9.30 -6.09
C ASN A 167 11.83 9.41 -6.82
N LYS A 168 11.00 8.36 -6.75
CA LYS A 168 9.69 8.30 -7.42
C LYS A 168 8.73 7.41 -6.63
N CYS A 169 7.44 7.77 -6.70
CA CYS A 169 6.32 6.89 -6.32
C CYS A 169 5.44 6.72 -7.55
N ILE A 170 5.18 5.47 -7.94
CA ILE A 170 4.29 5.14 -9.06
C ILE A 170 3.12 4.35 -8.51
N ILE A 171 1.92 4.84 -8.81
CA ILE A 171 0.66 4.21 -8.41
C ILE A 171 0.07 3.51 -9.64
N TYR A 172 -0.01 2.18 -9.57
CA TYR A 172 -0.71 1.36 -10.54
C TYR A 172 -2.16 1.21 -10.13
N THR A 173 -3.04 1.76 -10.94
CA THR A 173 -4.50 1.79 -10.75
C THR A 173 -5.20 1.56 -12.08
N ASP A 174 -6.51 1.49 -12.07
CA ASP A 174 -7.38 1.34 -13.24
C ASP A 174 -7.81 2.67 -13.86
N VAL A 175 -7.33 3.80 -13.31
CA VAL A 175 -7.54 5.14 -13.87
C VAL A 175 -6.24 5.68 -14.48
N ASP A 176 -6.39 6.59 -15.46
CA ASP A 176 -5.27 7.10 -16.27
C ASP A 176 -4.34 8.09 -15.54
N GLY A 177 -4.63 8.41 -14.29
CA GLY A 177 -3.82 9.30 -13.47
C GLY A 177 -4.63 10.08 -12.44
N VAL A 178 -3.99 11.07 -11.82
CA VAL A 178 -4.63 12.00 -10.89
C VAL A 178 -5.24 13.15 -11.69
N PHE A 179 -6.49 13.49 -11.40
CA PHE A 179 -7.23 14.57 -12.05
C PHE A 179 -7.66 15.60 -11.01
N THR A 180 -7.96 16.81 -11.45
CA THR A 180 -8.46 17.90 -10.59
C THR A 180 -9.83 17.59 -9.97
N THR A 181 -10.59 16.68 -10.57
CA THR A 181 -11.86 16.11 -10.09
C THR A 181 -12.10 14.79 -10.84
N ASP A 182 -13.11 14.01 -10.45
CA ASP A 182 -13.45 12.76 -11.14
C ASP A 182 -13.84 13.04 -12.61
N PRO A 183 -13.06 12.51 -13.59
CA PRO A 183 -13.34 12.72 -15.01
C PRO A 183 -14.64 12.05 -15.48
N ASN A 184 -15.20 11.09 -14.71
CA ASN A 184 -16.49 10.50 -15.01
C ASN A 184 -17.66 11.41 -14.59
N LEU A 185 -17.44 12.33 -13.65
CA LEU A 185 -18.43 13.29 -13.18
C LEU A 185 -18.36 14.61 -13.93
N LEU A 186 -17.17 15.05 -14.34
CA LEU A 186 -16.94 16.34 -14.99
C LEU A 186 -15.98 16.22 -16.17
N ASN A 187 -16.50 16.45 -17.38
CA ASN A 187 -15.72 16.43 -18.61
C ASN A 187 -14.59 17.49 -18.66
N SER A 188 -14.64 18.51 -17.78
CA SER A 188 -13.61 19.55 -17.65
C SER A 188 -12.46 19.14 -16.71
N ALA A 189 -12.48 17.93 -16.16
CA ALA A 189 -11.41 17.41 -15.31
C ALA A 189 -10.07 17.41 -16.07
N LYS A 190 -9.05 18.02 -15.46
CA LYS A 190 -7.70 18.09 -16.05
C LYS A 190 -6.79 17.12 -15.33
N LYS A 191 -6.01 16.36 -16.11
CA LYS A 191 -4.97 15.50 -15.57
C LYS A 191 -3.85 16.34 -14.97
N ILE A 192 -3.51 16.08 -13.72
CA ILE A 192 -2.43 16.73 -12.99
C ILE A 192 -1.11 16.10 -13.45
N LYS A 193 -0.18 16.91 -13.96
CA LYS A 193 1.11 16.43 -14.46
C LYS A 193 2.11 16.18 -13.35
N GLU A 194 2.12 17.06 -12.36
CA GLU A 194 3.02 17.02 -11.22
C GLU A 194 2.24 17.44 -9.97
N ILE A 195 2.47 16.76 -8.87
CA ILE A 195 1.85 17.03 -7.57
C ILE A 195 2.87 16.72 -6.47
N SER A 196 2.92 17.54 -5.45
CA SER A 196 3.77 17.28 -4.29
C SER A 196 3.26 16.10 -3.45
N TYR A 197 4.12 15.52 -2.61
CA TYR A 197 3.70 14.43 -1.73
C TYR A 197 2.62 14.85 -0.73
N ASP A 198 2.67 16.09 -0.23
CA ASP A 198 1.72 16.60 0.74
C ASP A 198 0.35 16.84 0.09
N GLU A 199 0.29 17.48 -1.09
CA GLU A 199 -0.94 17.64 -1.88
C GLU A 199 -1.55 16.29 -2.27
N MET A 200 -0.73 15.33 -2.71
CA MET A 200 -1.22 14.00 -3.07
C MET A 200 -1.76 13.24 -1.85
N LEU A 201 -1.19 13.47 -0.67
CA LEU A 201 -1.67 12.87 0.57
C LEU A 201 -3.08 13.40 0.93
N GLU A 202 -3.31 14.70 0.79
CA GLU A 202 -4.63 15.29 0.98
C GLU A 202 -5.65 14.72 -0.02
N MET A 203 -5.29 14.68 -1.32
CA MET A 203 -6.18 14.10 -2.34
C MET A 203 -6.49 12.64 -2.06
N ALA A 204 -5.50 11.84 -1.68
CA ALA A 204 -5.69 10.42 -1.36
C ALA A 204 -6.56 10.19 -0.11
N SER A 205 -6.63 11.16 0.80
CA SER A 205 -7.47 11.09 2.00
C SER A 205 -8.93 11.48 1.73
N LEU A 206 -9.19 12.21 0.66
CA LEU A 206 -10.53 12.63 0.27
C LEU A 206 -11.24 11.63 -0.67
N GLY A 207 -10.53 10.68 -1.25
CA GLY A 207 -11.04 9.62 -2.13
C GLY A 207 -10.80 9.87 -3.60
#